data_f4503818a0807c59132f0de658acf630
#
_entry.id   f4503818a0807c59132f0de658acf630
#
_cell.length_a   1.000
_cell.length_b   1.000
_cell.length_c   1.000
_cell.angle_alpha   90.00
_cell.angle_beta   90.00
_cell.angle_gamma   90.00
#
_symmetry.space_group_name_H-M   'P 1'
#
loop_
_entity.id
_entity.type
_entity.pdbx_description
1 polymer ?
#
loop_
_entity_poly.entity_id
_entity_poly.type
_entity_poly.pdbx_seq_one_letter_code
_entity_poly.pdbx_strand_id
1 'polypeptide(L)'
;MSSSLTEPWLRGVAANAAAPSGVLLRLLHPAARAAWQVLCRERALPSAVVDAVIAHPEPALRRAFARSHYATAAQRSPLVDDPDAFVLSDLASGPQPRRERVEPLPDDVVETLLTRQDDPAGGRRFATADDIRHDLVYSRQISVSYHRAMPAHRNPGLRVQAAGRWLWLTPGQREALLADPEPSVRDAARRHSRVLDPAAMEAELPEADGHMRSLMLLEYAVSHAVAEACLAQGRDLWSLAHNRHTPADVVARLAHDPDPRVRACVAGRADLGRPLLDELARDPDDAVRTRARAHPLPRTWPQRHALDRVFGLATEDIGPFGEMRVEPDSEWYGTCAASGHPLLRRVAATCPGLPEHLVRRLADDPDEQVRHLLACNHPLAPPRIVLDAFVAIPRGRPYLLTLSRLPRTGLRHLLGHGDPEVRGLAAGDPTLDGPPVDLLTDTDAGVRRAAAANPLLPADLIATLLDRPATAEGAAANPGPSAERLHELLDRAGLPRGGQ
;
A
#
# COMPACT_ATOMS: atom_id res chain seq x y z
N MET A 1 35.49 18.29 -13.45
CA MET A 1 34.61 17.66 -14.44
C MET A 1 34.23 16.29 -13.88
N SER A 2 33.01 16.12 -13.40
CA SER A 2 32.51 14.78 -12.99
C SER A 2 32.57 13.86 -14.20
N SER A 3 33.24 12.71 -14.06
CA SER A 3 33.22 11.65 -15.06
C SER A 3 31.76 11.24 -15.32
N SER A 4 31.34 11.04 -16.55
CA SER A 4 30.01 10.54 -16.92
C SER A 4 29.67 9.17 -16.28
N LEU A 5 30.67 8.53 -15.65
CA LEU A 5 30.58 7.22 -15.01
C LEU A 5 30.41 7.28 -13.50
N THR A 6 30.64 8.43 -12.84
CA THR A 6 30.60 8.54 -11.37
C THR A 6 29.25 8.12 -10.80
N GLU A 7 28.16 8.69 -11.27
CA GLU A 7 26.79 8.33 -10.82
C GLU A 7 26.46 6.87 -11.07
N PRO A 8 26.63 6.31 -12.29
CA PRO A 8 26.43 4.89 -12.55
C PRO A 8 27.20 3.96 -11.60
N TRP A 9 28.48 4.25 -11.32
CA TRP A 9 29.25 3.43 -10.37
C TRP A 9 28.68 3.50 -8.95
N LEU A 10 28.38 4.69 -8.45
CA LEU A 10 27.83 4.88 -7.11
C LEU A 10 26.51 4.12 -6.94
N ARG A 11 25.60 4.24 -7.91
CA ARG A 11 24.30 3.55 -7.89
C ARG A 11 24.47 2.04 -8.02
N GLY A 12 25.35 1.58 -8.91
CA GLY A 12 25.64 0.17 -9.08
C GLY A 12 26.26 -0.45 -7.81
N VAL A 13 27.26 0.18 -7.20
CA VAL A 13 27.85 -0.31 -5.93
C VAL A 13 26.80 -0.34 -4.82
N ALA A 14 25.89 0.65 -4.76
CA ALA A 14 24.78 0.65 -3.79
C ALA A 14 23.82 -0.54 -3.98
N ALA A 15 23.55 -0.93 -5.23
CA ALA A 15 22.71 -2.08 -5.57
C ALA A 15 23.43 -3.43 -5.46
N ASN A 16 24.76 -3.46 -5.35
CA ASN A 16 25.55 -4.68 -5.35
C ASN A 16 25.29 -5.52 -4.08
N ALA A 17 24.64 -6.68 -4.26
CA ALA A 17 24.25 -7.55 -3.15
C ALA A 17 25.46 -8.11 -2.35
N ALA A 18 26.63 -8.22 -2.98
CA ALA A 18 27.85 -8.73 -2.36
C ALA A 18 28.70 -7.61 -1.69
N ALA A 19 28.29 -6.33 -1.83
CA ALA A 19 29.06 -5.22 -1.24
C ALA A 19 29.09 -5.31 0.29
N PRO A 20 30.28 -5.40 0.92
CA PRO A 20 30.40 -5.48 2.38
C PRO A 20 30.11 -4.13 3.05
N SER A 21 29.82 -4.16 4.36
CA SER A 21 29.47 -2.97 5.14
C SER A 21 30.46 -1.82 4.98
N GLY A 22 31.77 -2.10 4.93
CA GLY A 22 32.81 -1.07 4.74
C GLY A 22 32.69 -0.32 3.42
N VAL A 23 32.27 -0.98 2.34
CA VAL A 23 31.97 -0.34 1.05
C VAL A 23 30.71 0.51 1.15
N LEU A 24 29.64 -0.05 1.77
CA LEU A 24 28.36 0.64 1.90
C LEU A 24 28.44 1.89 2.78
N LEU A 25 29.23 1.85 3.86
CA LEU A 25 29.46 3.01 4.73
C LEU A 25 30.10 4.19 3.98
N ARG A 26 30.96 3.93 2.99
CA ARG A 26 31.52 5.01 2.15
C ARG A 26 30.46 5.71 1.29
N LEU A 27 29.40 4.99 0.89
CA LEU A 27 28.29 5.56 0.12
C LEU A 27 27.42 6.52 0.94
N LEU A 28 27.60 6.60 2.24
CA LEU A 28 26.91 7.59 3.07
C LEU A 28 27.49 9.00 2.87
N HIS A 29 28.71 9.12 2.35
CA HIS A 29 29.34 10.41 2.10
C HIS A 29 28.47 11.30 1.19
N PRO A 30 28.33 12.62 1.45
CA PRO A 30 27.47 13.53 0.66
C PRO A 30 27.72 13.52 -0.85
N ALA A 31 28.97 13.30 -1.30
CA ALA A 31 29.29 13.16 -2.72
C ALA A 31 28.64 11.94 -3.39
N ALA A 32 28.17 10.95 -2.61
CA ALA A 32 27.45 9.79 -3.10
C ALA A 32 25.92 9.94 -3.07
N ARG A 33 25.40 11.15 -2.89
CA ARG A 33 23.94 11.41 -2.75
C ARG A 33 23.10 10.76 -3.85
N ALA A 34 23.60 10.65 -5.06
CA ALA A 34 22.93 9.97 -6.17
C ALA A 34 22.64 8.47 -5.89
N ALA A 35 23.40 7.83 -5.01
CA ALA A 35 23.25 6.43 -4.63
C ALA A 35 22.28 6.20 -3.45
N TRP A 36 21.91 7.21 -2.68
CA TRP A 36 21.20 7.04 -1.40
C TRP A 36 19.84 6.39 -1.54
N GLN A 37 19.08 6.72 -2.60
CA GLN A 37 17.80 6.08 -2.87
C GLN A 37 17.95 4.59 -3.15
N VAL A 38 18.92 4.22 -4.00
CA VAL A 38 19.25 2.83 -4.33
C VAL A 38 19.71 2.08 -3.07
N LEU A 39 20.66 2.66 -2.33
CA LEU A 39 21.20 2.08 -1.10
C LEU A 39 20.10 1.73 -0.09
N CYS A 40 19.18 2.65 0.16
CA CYS A 40 18.17 2.50 1.22
C CYS A 40 16.91 1.72 0.75
N ARG A 41 16.62 1.66 -0.56
CA ARG A 41 15.34 1.20 -1.07
C ARG A 41 15.40 -0.05 -1.96
N GLU A 42 16.59 -0.48 -2.40
CA GLU A 42 16.73 -1.62 -3.30
C GLU A 42 17.39 -2.84 -2.63
N ARG A 43 17.76 -2.74 -1.37
CA ARG A 43 18.39 -3.82 -0.60
C ARG A 43 18.13 -3.71 0.89
N ALA A 44 18.27 -4.85 1.60
CA ALA A 44 18.41 -4.85 3.05
C ALA A 44 19.83 -4.35 3.43
N LEU A 45 19.90 -3.51 4.47
CA LEU A 45 21.13 -2.96 4.98
C LEU A 45 21.61 -3.75 6.20
N PRO A 46 22.94 -4.01 6.33
CA PRO A 46 23.52 -4.51 7.56
C PRO A 46 23.30 -3.54 8.74
N SER A 47 23.18 -4.05 9.97
CA SER A 47 22.89 -3.23 11.15
C SER A 47 23.83 -2.03 11.32
N ALA A 48 25.15 -2.23 11.17
CA ALA A 48 26.12 -1.14 11.27
C ALA A 48 25.90 -0.01 10.23
N VAL A 49 25.35 -0.34 9.05
CA VAL A 49 25.00 0.66 8.03
C VAL A 49 23.68 1.34 8.40
N VAL A 50 22.69 0.59 8.93
CA VAL A 50 21.43 1.16 9.44
C VAL A 50 21.71 2.19 10.52
N ASP A 51 22.54 1.84 11.53
CA ASP A 51 22.90 2.74 12.62
C ASP A 51 23.56 4.03 12.10
N ALA A 52 24.48 3.90 11.13
CA ALA A 52 25.15 5.03 10.51
C ALA A 52 24.19 5.90 9.67
N VAL A 53 23.18 5.31 9.01
CA VAL A 53 22.15 6.04 8.28
C VAL A 53 21.25 6.83 9.23
N ILE A 54 20.82 6.24 10.34
CA ILE A 54 19.99 6.91 11.35
C ILE A 54 20.73 8.10 11.98
N ALA A 55 22.01 7.92 12.28
CA ALA A 55 22.86 8.97 12.87
C ALA A 55 23.38 10.00 11.85
N HIS A 56 23.07 9.83 10.55
CA HIS A 56 23.65 10.66 9.50
C HIS A 56 23.13 12.11 9.56
N PRO A 57 23.98 13.16 9.38
CA PRO A 57 23.56 14.55 9.47
C PRO A 57 22.57 14.97 8.38
N GLU A 58 22.66 14.39 7.17
CA GLU A 58 21.82 14.77 6.03
C GLU A 58 20.41 14.15 6.11
N PRO A 59 19.34 14.96 6.25
CA PRO A 59 17.97 14.46 6.31
C PRO A 59 17.55 13.62 5.09
N ALA A 60 18.07 13.96 3.90
CA ALA A 60 17.73 13.27 2.66
C ALA A 60 18.07 11.77 2.68
N LEU A 61 19.14 11.36 3.37
CA LEU A 61 19.50 9.96 3.55
C LEU A 61 18.55 9.28 4.55
N ARG A 62 18.27 9.91 5.69
CA ARG A 62 17.34 9.39 6.70
C ARG A 62 15.92 9.26 6.15
N ARG A 63 15.49 10.22 5.32
CA ARG A 63 14.22 10.16 4.56
C ARG A 63 14.14 8.96 3.60
N ALA A 64 15.22 8.71 2.84
CA ALA A 64 15.28 7.55 1.95
C ALA A 64 15.13 6.24 2.74
N PHE A 65 15.75 6.15 3.92
CA PHE A 65 15.65 4.99 4.80
C PHE A 65 14.27 4.86 5.47
N ALA A 66 13.65 5.95 5.91
CA ALA A 66 12.29 5.95 6.47
C ALA A 66 11.27 5.28 5.54
N ARG A 67 11.48 5.37 4.23
CA ARG A 67 10.62 4.77 3.17
C ARG A 67 11.11 3.41 2.67
N SER A 68 12.12 2.83 3.28
CA SER A 68 12.65 1.52 2.87
C SER A 68 11.65 0.40 3.15
N HIS A 69 11.36 -0.40 2.14
CA HIS A 69 10.56 -1.61 2.30
C HIS A 69 11.38 -2.83 2.73
N TYR A 70 12.70 -2.72 2.74
CA TYR A 70 13.61 -3.73 3.27
C TYR A 70 13.91 -3.55 4.75
N ALA A 71 13.70 -2.34 5.30
CA ALA A 71 13.85 -2.08 6.71
C ALA A 71 12.59 -2.50 7.48
N THR A 72 12.76 -3.20 8.59
CA THR A 72 11.68 -3.55 9.51
C THR A 72 11.11 -2.30 10.19
N ALA A 73 9.91 -2.39 10.77
CA ALA A 73 9.35 -1.33 11.58
C ALA A 73 10.28 -0.95 12.74
N ALA A 74 10.87 -1.96 13.41
CA ALA A 74 11.82 -1.76 14.50
C ALA A 74 13.09 -1.01 14.06
N GLN A 75 13.63 -1.29 12.87
CA GLN A 75 14.79 -0.58 12.33
C GLN A 75 14.51 0.87 11.99
N ARG A 76 13.28 1.20 11.59
CA ARG A 76 12.85 2.58 11.25
C ARG A 76 12.43 3.39 12.48
N SER A 77 12.03 2.72 13.57
CA SER A 77 11.49 3.33 14.78
C SER A 77 12.36 4.43 15.40
N PRO A 78 13.72 4.33 15.45
CA PRO A 78 14.53 5.39 16.01
C PRO A 78 14.42 6.75 15.30
N LEU A 79 13.89 6.77 14.06
CA LEU A 79 13.61 8.02 13.34
C LEU A 79 12.44 8.82 13.93
N VAL A 80 11.70 8.30 14.92
CA VAL A 80 10.63 9.02 15.60
C VAL A 80 11.12 10.28 16.33
N ASP A 81 12.39 10.28 16.77
CA ASP A 81 13.04 11.39 17.44
C ASP A 81 13.81 12.31 16.48
N ASP A 82 13.61 12.14 15.16
CA ASP A 82 14.31 12.94 14.16
C ASP A 82 13.90 14.43 14.26
N PRO A 83 14.90 15.36 14.24
CA PRO A 83 14.60 16.78 14.27
C PRO A 83 13.95 17.33 12.98
N ASP A 84 14.06 16.61 11.86
CA ASP A 84 13.52 17.01 10.58
C ASP A 84 12.09 16.47 10.38
N ALA A 85 11.12 17.37 10.27
CA ALA A 85 9.71 17.02 10.13
C ALA A 85 9.41 16.22 8.86
N PHE A 86 10.20 16.37 7.78
CA PHE A 86 10.04 15.56 6.58
C PHE A 86 10.50 14.12 6.76
N VAL A 87 11.50 13.85 7.64
CA VAL A 87 11.86 12.48 8.02
C VAL A 87 10.70 11.82 8.76
N LEU A 88 10.04 12.57 9.65
CA LEU A 88 8.87 12.08 10.40
C LEU A 88 7.67 11.84 9.49
N SER A 89 7.41 12.73 8.53
CA SER A 89 6.36 12.52 7.50
C SER A 89 6.67 11.29 6.64
N ASP A 90 7.93 11.11 6.21
CA ASP A 90 8.32 9.92 5.45
C ASP A 90 8.24 8.62 6.30
N LEU A 91 8.53 8.68 7.61
CA LEU A 91 8.32 7.56 8.54
C LEU A 91 6.83 7.24 8.68
N ALA A 92 6.01 8.26 8.86
CA ALA A 92 4.56 8.13 8.96
C ALA A 92 3.93 7.63 7.67
N SER A 93 4.40 8.09 6.51
CA SER A 93 3.94 7.62 5.19
C SER A 93 4.32 6.17 4.91
N GLY A 94 5.35 5.65 5.59
CA GLY A 94 5.78 4.27 5.55
C GLY A 94 6.51 3.84 4.28
N PRO A 95 6.80 2.54 4.17
CA PRO A 95 7.58 1.98 3.07
C PRO A 95 6.97 2.21 1.68
N GLN A 96 7.85 2.38 0.70
CA GLN A 96 7.47 2.50 -0.72
C GLN A 96 8.20 1.44 -1.57
N PRO A 97 7.55 0.82 -2.56
CA PRO A 97 6.15 1.04 -2.95
C PRO A 97 5.17 0.66 -1.84
N ARG A 98 4.00 1.32 -1.84
CA ARG A 98 2.94 0.99 -0.88
C ARG A 98 2.59 -0.48 -0.97
N ARG A 99 2.51 -1.13 0.17
CA ARG A 99 2.08 -2.52 0.30
C ARG A 99 0.69 -2.56 0.90
N GLU A 100 -0.10 -3.53 0.51
CA GLU A 100 -1.39 -3.81 1.17
C GLU A 100 -1.19 -4.17 2.65
N ARG A 101 -0.04 -4.75 2.97
CA ARG A 101 0.37 -5.05 4.33
C ARG A 101 1.69 -4.38 4.64
N VAL A 102 1.62 -3.47 5.58
CA VAL A 102 2.78 -2.84 6.19
C VAL A 102 2.92 -3.40 7.60
N GLU A 103 4.13 -3.74 8.02
CA GLU A 103 4.42 -4.06 9.41
C GLU A 103 4.11 -2.83 10.28
N PRO A 104 3.22 -2.95 11.30
CA PRO A 104 2.90 -1.83 12.16
C PRO A 104 4.14 -1.31 12.88
N LEU A 105 4.20 0.00 13.08
CA LEU A 105 5.18 0.60 13.98
C LEU A 105 4.87 0.17 15.43
N PRO A 106 5.88 0.12 16.32
CA PRO A 106 5.67 -0.05 17.74
C PRO A 106 4.69 1.00 18.31
N ASP A 107 3.88 0.60 19.29
CA ASP A 107 2.80 1.42 19.82
C ASP A 107 3.29 2.74 20.44
N ASP A 108 4.47 2.75 21.06
CA ASP A 108 5.12 3.95 21.61
C ASP A 108 5.55 4.95 20.52
N VAL A 109 6.03 4.45 19.39
CA VAL A 109 6.36 5.24 18.20
C VAL A 109 5.08 5.86 17.60
N VAL A 110 4.03 5.05 17.48
CA VAL A 110 2.70 5.51 17.04
C VAL A 110 2.18 6.59 17.97
N GLU A 111 2.23 6.39 19.30
CA GLU A 111 1.80 7.38 20.28
C GLU A 111 2.56 8.70 20.12
N THR A 112 3.88 8.65 19.96
CA THR A 112 4.73 9.82 19.78
C THR A 112 4.35 10.61 18.51
N LEU A 113 4.17 9.93 17.38
CA LEU A 113 3.76 10.58 16.12
C LEU A 113 2.35 11.18 16.19
N LEU A 114 1.40 10.47 16.81
CA LEU A 114 0.01 10.93 16.93
C LEU A 114 -0.16 12.09 17.90
N THR A 115 0.68 12.20 18.92
CA THR A 115 0.57 13.24 19.97
C THR A 115 1.49 14.43 19.73
N ARG A 116 2.30 14.40 18.67
CA ARG A 116 3.20 15.48 18.29
C ARG A 116 2.42 16.80 18.11
N GLN A 117 3.05 17.87 18.53
CA GLN A 117 2.56 19.24 18.31
C GLN A 117 3.54 20.00 17.42
N ASP A 118 3.03 20.95 16.66
CA ASP A 118 3.88 21.84 15.88
C ASP A 118 4.68 22.76 16.81
N ASP A 119 5.94 23.02 16.46
CA ASP A 119 6.72 24.03 17.13
C ASP A 119 6.16 25.43 16.77
N PRO A 120 5.64 26.18 17.74
CA PRO A 120 5.09 27.50 17.49
C PRO A 120 6.12 28.51 16.97
N ALA A 121 7.41 28.27 17.19
CA ALA A 121 8.52 29.08 16.67
C ALA A 121 8.95 28.66 15.27
N GLY A 122 8.54 27.48 14.80
CA GLY A 122 8.80 26.96 13.47
C GLY A 122 7.94 27.70 12.44
N GLY A 123 8.54 28.53 11.58
CA GLY A 123 7.84 29.12 10.44
C GLY A 123 7.11 28.06 9.60
N ARG A 124 6.13 28.48 8.77
CA ARG A 124 5.33 27.60 7.88
C ARG A 124 6.22 26.59 7.16
N ARG A 125 6.31 25.39 7.69
CA ARG A 125 6.98 24.24 7.09
C ARG A 125 5.91 23.31 6.50
N PHE A 126 6.24 22.68 5.37
CA PHE A 126 5.34 21.83 4.61
C PHE A 126 5.08 20.46 5.22
N ALA A 127 5.52 20.16 6.44
CA ALA A 127 5.24 18.92 7.18
C ALA A 127 4.79 19.31 8.60
N THR A 128 3.49 19.49 8.78
CA THR A 128 2.87 19.79 10.06
C THR A 128 2.61 18.52 10.87
N ALA A 129 2.33 18.68 12.16
CA ALA A 129 1.88 17.55 12.99
C ALA A 129 0.59 16.92 12.45
N ASP A 130 -0.29 17.71 11.80
CA ASP A 130 -1.49 17.20 11.12
C ASP A 130 -1.16 16.40 9.89
N ASP A 131 -0.19 16.84 9.07
CA ASP A 131 0.28 16.06 7.90
C ASP A 131 0.85 14.72 8.34
N ILE A 132 1.68 14.69 9.39
CA ILE A 132 2.29 13.46 9.93
C ILE A 132 1.20 12.51 10.45
N ARG A 133 0.20 13.03 11.18
CA ARG A 133 -0.95 12.22 11.63
C ARG A 133 -1.74 11.65 10.46
N HIS A 134 -2.01 12.47 9.46
CA HIS A 134 -2.70 12.07 8.25
C HIS A 134 -1.93 10.93 7.54
N ASP A 135 -0.64 11.14 7.26
CA ASP A 135 0.23 10.14 6.63
C ASP A 135 0.24 8.83 7.40
N LEU A 136 0.36 8.88 8.73
CA LEU A 136 0.39 7.69 9.58
C LEU A 136 -0.92 6.89 9.50
N VAL A 137 -2.06 7.58 9.51
CA VAL A 137 -3.38 6.97 9.39
C VAL A 137 -3.53 6.28 8.03
N TYR A 138 -3.08 6.93 6.95
CA TYR A 138 -3.17 6.39 5.59
C TYR A 138 -2.16 5.29 5.28
N SER A 139 -1.04 5.24 6.00
CA SER A 139 0.03 4.28 5.74
C SER A 139 -0.23 2.86 6.25
N ARG A 140 -1.29 2.69 7.07
CA ARG A 140 -1.63 1.41 7.72
C ARG A 140 -0.56 0.89 8.69
N GLN A 141 0.28 1.77 9.22
CA GLN A 141 1.33 1.40 10.19
C GLN A 141 0.83 1.37 11.64
N ILE A 142 -0.43 1.69 11.91
CA ILE A 142 -1.05 1.58 13.24
C ILE A 142 -1.65 0.18 13.37
N SER A 143 -1.33 -0.53 14.43
CA SER A 143 -1.88 -1.87 14.69
C SER A 143 -3.39 -1.81 14.95
N VAL A 144 -4.11 -2.89 14.61
CA VAL A 144 -5.56 -3.00 14.89
C VAL A 144 -5.83 -2.97 16.39
N SER A 145 -4.97 -3.62 17.18
CA SER A 145 -5.06 -3.62 18.64
C SER A 145 -4.93 -2.21 19.21
N TYR A 146 -3.98 -1.41 18.72
CA TYR A 146 -3.81 -0.03 19.14
C TYR A 146 -5.04 0.83 18.80
N HIS A 147 -5.57 0.71 17.58
CA HIS A 147 -6.79 1.41 17.19
C HIS A 147 -7.99 1.08 18.10
N ARG A 148 -8.14 -0.20 18.48
CA ARG A 148 -9.21 -0.64 19.39
C ARG A 148 -9.03 -0.10 20.81
N ALA A 149 -7.79 0.11 21.24
CA ALA A 149 -7.45 0.64 22.56
C ALA A 149 -7.56 2.16 22.67
N MET A 150 -7.40 2.89 21.56
CA MET A 150 -7.39 4.38 21.55
C MET A 150 -8.58 5.03 22.28
N PRO A 151 -9.84 4.57 22.15
CA PRO A 151 -10.98 5.19 22.82
C PRO A 151 -10.89 5.20 24.35
N ALA A 152 -10.12 4.27 24.94
CA ALA A 152 -9.89 4.17 26.38
C ALA A 152 -8.46 4.53 26.79
N HIS A 153 -7.68 5.14 25.90
CA HIS A 153 -6.29 5.45 26.16
C HIS A 153 -6.13 6.52 27.25
N ARG A 154 -5.06 6.41 28.06
CA ARG A 154 -4.76 7.38 29.14
C ARG A 154 -4.59 8.84 28.63
N ASN A 155 -4.03 8.98 27.42
CA ASN A 155 -3.79 10.29 26.79
C ASN A 155 -5.10 10.81 26.16
N PRO A 156 -5.64 11.98 26.64
CA PRO A 156 -6.87 12.53 26.07
C PRO A 156 -6.76 12.90 24.60
N GLY A 157 -5.58 13.30 24.11
CA GLY A 157 -5.36 13.59 22.70
C GLY A 157 -5.63 12.39 21.79
N LEU A 158 -5.30 11.18 22.23
CA LEU A 158 -5.61 9.96 21.47
C LEU A 158 -7.09 9.59 21.54
N ARG A 159 -7.76 9.86 22.67
CA ARG A 159 -9.22 9.70 22.77
C ARG A 159 -9.97 10.70 21.86
N VAL A 160 -9.45 11.94 21.73
CA VAL A 160 -9.95 12.92 20.74
C VAL A 160 -9.83 12.35 19.31
N GLN A 161 -8.68 11.79 18.96
CA GLN A 161 -8.49 11.19 17.63
C GLN A 161 -9.36 9.96 17.41
N ALA A 162 -9.58 9.13 18.45
CA ALA A 162 -10.51 8.01 18.40
C ALA A 162 -11.94 8.47 18.08
N ALA A 163 -12.38 9.59 18.65
CA ALA A 163 -13.69 10.17 18.33
C ALA A 163 -13.87 10.48 16.85
N GLY A 164 -12.81 10.87 16.13
CA GLY A 164 -12.83 11.07 14.68
C GLY A 164 -13.21 9.81 13.86
N ARG A 165 -13.20 8.65 14.48
CA ARG A 165 -13.60 7.37 13.88
C ARG A 165 -14.99 6.91 14.34
N TRP A 166 -15.90 7.83 14.58
CA TRP A 166 -17.19 7.63 15.22
C TRP A 166 -17.99 6.45 14.68
N LEU A 167 -18.00 6.26 13.35
CA LEU A 167 -18.74 5.18 12.70
C LEU A 167 -18.22 3.78 13.03
N TRP A 168 -16.95 3.68 13.45
CA TRP A 168 -16.26 2.42 13.75
C TRP A 168 -16.26 2.06 15.24
N LEU A 169 -16.65 3.01 16.09
CA LEU A 169 -16.73 2.80 17.54
C LEU A 169 -17.93 1.94 17.89
N THR A 170 -17.76 1.06 18.88
CA THR A 170 -18.88 0.35 19.48
C THR A 170 -19.81 1.32 20.22
N PRO A 171 -21.09 0.99 20.42
CA PRO A 171 -22.00 1.82 21.20
C PRO A 171 -21.42 2.22 22.57
N GLY A 172 -20.85 1.28 23.34
CA GLY A 172 -20.24 1.57 24.62
C GLY A 172 -19.02 2.51 24.54
N GLN A 173 -18.21 2.41 23.49
CA GLN A 173 -17.10 3.35 23.27
C GLN A 173 -17.60 4.78 22.96
N ARG A 174 -18.68 4.90 22.17
CA ARG A 174 -19.32 6.20 21.88
C ARG A 174 -19.87 6.85 23.15
N GLU A 175 -20.58 6.08 23.97
CA GLU A 175 -21.10 6.53 25.25
C GLU A 175 -19.97 6.97 26.18
N ALA A 176 -18.90 6.20 26.29
CA ALA A 176 -17.75 6.52 27.10
C ALA A 176 -17.08 7.83 26.67
N LEU A 177 -16.90 8.07 25.37
CA LEU A 177 -16.31 9.31 24.85
C LEU A 177 -17.23 10.52 25.05
N LEU A 178 -18.56 10.36 24.95
CA LEU A 178 -19.53 11.42 25.24
C LEU A 178 -19.56 11.80 26.71
N ALA A 179 -19.24 10.87 27.60
CA ALA A 179 -19.18 11.06 29.07
C ALA A 179 -17.73 11.23 29.59
N ASP A 180 -16.75 11.40 28.72
CA ASP A 180 -15.32 11.49 29.08
C ASP A 180 -15.07 12.61 30.08
N PRO A 181 -14.19 12.42 31.10
CA PRO A 181 -13.86 13.45 32.06
C PRO A 181 -13.22 14.70 31.41
N GLU A 182 -12.50 14.53 30.27
CA GLU A 182 -11.82 15.61 29.58
C GLU A 182 -12.77 16.36 28.63
N PRO A 183 -12.93 17.70 28.76
CA PRO A 183 -13.84 18.48 27.93
C PRO A 183 -13.54 18.38 26.42
N SER A 184 -12.26 18.40 26.05
CA SER A 184 -11.82 18.31 24.65
C SER A 184 -12.24 17.01 23.96
N VAL A 185 -12.26 15.90 24.71
CA VAL A 185 -12.74 14.59 24.24
C VAL A 185 -14.26 14.61 24.04
N ARG A 186 -15.02 15.14 25.02
CA ARG A 186 -16.47 15.28 24.90
C ARG A 186 -16.86 16.15 23.70
N ASP A 187 -16.15 17.25 23.48
CA ASP A 187 -16.43 18.15 22.36
C ASP A 187 -16.11 17.51 21.01
N ALA A 188 -15.03 16.73 20.92
CA ALA A 188 -14.72 15.93 19.74
C ALA A 188 -15.81 14.86 19.51
N ALA A 189 -16.19 14.13 20.58
CA ALA A 189 -17.25 13.11 20.51
C ALA A 189 -18.59 13.71 20.02
N ARG A 190 -19.00 14.86 20.56
CA ARG A 190 -20.22 15.57 20.12
C ARG A 190 -20.15 16.00 18.65
N ARG A 191 -19.00 16.55 18.21
CA ARG A 191 -18.82 16.92 16.79
C ARG A 191 -18.95 15.71 15.87
N HIS A 192 -18.26 14.62 16.20
CA HIS A 192 -18.25 13.43 15.35
C HIS A 192 -19.52 12.59 15.47
N SER A 193 -20.28 12.70 16.57
CA SER A 193 -21.58 12.03 16.68
C SER A 193 -22.61 12.57 15.69
N ARG A 194 -22.43 13.79 15.17
CA ARG A 194 -23.33 14.41 14.17
C ARG A 194 -23.40 13.64 12.86
N VAL A 195 -22.41 12.81 12.54
CA VAL A 195 -22.48 11.92 11.38
C VAL A 195 -23.65 10.92 11.44
N LEU A 196 -24.19 10.66 12.64
CA LEU A 196 -25.36 9.81 12.87
C LEU A 196 -26.64 10.60 13.12
N ASP A 197 -26.61 11.94 13.01
CA ASP A 197 -27.74 12.84 13.16
C ASP A 197 -28.24 13.32 11.80
N PRO A 198 -29.39 12.79 11.29
CA PRO A 198 -29.93 13.19 9.99
C PRO A 198 -30.29 14.67 9.90
N ALA A 199 -30.70 15.30 11.00
CA ALA A 199 -31.05 16.72 11.01
C ALA A 199 -29.80 17.62 10.91
N ALA A 200 -28.72 17.23 11.59
CA ALA A 200 -27.43 17.90 11.47
C ALA A 200 -26.85 17.76 10.06
N MET A 201 -26.96 16.57 9.46
CA MET A 201 -26.53 16.30 8.08
C MET A 201 -27.32 17.17 7.09
N GLU A 202 -28.64 17.24 7.21
CA GLU A 202 -29.50 18.08 6.36
C GLU A 202 -29.13 19.56 6.43
N ALA A 203 -28.85 20.08 7.63
CA ALA A 203 -28.46 21.49 7.85
C ALA A 203 -27.05 21.81 7.28
N GLU A 204 -26.16 20.84 7.20
CA GLU A 204 -24.77 21.03 6.80
C GLU A 204 -24.48 20.60 5.35
N LEU A 205 -25.43 19.91 4.69
CA LEU A 205 -25.20 19.37 3.35
C LEU A 205 -24.96 20.51 2.34
N PRO A 206 -23.80 20.58 1.68
CA PRO A 206 -23.53 21.58 0.66
C PRO A 206 -24.54 21.51 -0.50
N GLU A 207 -25.02 22.66 -0.97
CA GLU A 207 -25.89 22.72 -2.16
C GLU A 207 -25.10 22.41 -3.45
N ALA A 208 -23.86 22.89 -3.54
CA ALA A 208 -23.00 22.68 -4.69
C ALA A 208 -22.47 21.26 -4.76
N ASP A 209 -22.30 20.77 -5.98
CA ASP A 209 -21.60 19.49 -6.24
C ASP A 209 -20.14 19.59 -5.79
N GLY A 210 -19.64 18.52 -5.18
CA GLY A 210 -18.26 18.48 -4.74
C GLY A 210 -17.99 17.30 -3.82
N HIS A 211 -16.71 17.12 -3.53
CA HIS A 211 -16.23 16.00 -2.71
C HIS A 211 -16.93 15.91 -1.35
N MET A 212 -17.07 17.05 -0.65
CA MET A 212 -17.70 17.08 0.68
C MET A 212 -19.16 16.62 0.64
N ARG A 213 -19.95 17.11 -0.36
CA ARG A 213 -21.35 16.67 -0.54
C ARG A 213 -21.42 15.17 -0.78
N SER A 214 -20.61 14.66 -1.70
CA SER A 214 -20.55 13.22 -2.00
C SER A 214 -20.16 12.39 -0.78
N LEU A 215 -19.17 12.84 0.00
CA LEU A 215 -18.74 12.16 1.23
C LEU A 215 -19.84 12.10 2.27
N MET A 216 -20.53 13.23 2.52
CA MET A 216 -21.63 13.26 3.48
C MET A 216 -22.77 12.33 3.05
N LEU A 217 -23.13 12.34 1.77
CA LEU A 217 -24.17 11.45 1.23
C LEU A 217 -23.77 9.98 1.20
N LEU A 218 -22.49 9.66 1.25
CA LEU A 218 -21.99 8.28 1.32
C LEU A 218 -21.96 7.72 2.75
N GLU A 219 -21.66 8.55 3.74
CA GLU A 219 -21.29 8.06 5.08
C GLU A 219 -22.25 8.50 6.19
N TYR A 220 -22.87 9.69 6.09
CA TYR A 220 -23.66 10.25 7.15
C TYR A 220 -25.09 9.70 7.15
N ALA A 221 -25.74 9.74 8.30
CA ALA A 221 -27.15 9.40 8.38
C ALA A 221 -27.99 10.40 7.57
N VAL A 222 -28.70 9.90 6.56
CA VAL A 222 -29.47 10.69 5.61
C VAL A 222 -30.90 10.85 6.11
N SER A 223 -31.41 12.11 6.17
CA SER A 223 -32.82 12.35 6.43
C SER A 223 -33.68 11.91 5.24
N HIS A 224 -34.96 11.58 5.51
CA HIS A 224 -35.89 11.24 4.45
C HIS A 224 -36.09 12.42 3.47
N ALA A 225 -36.06 13.66 3.98
CA ALA A 225 -36.21 14.87 3.16
C ALA A 225 -35.04 15.02 2.16
N VAL A 226 -33.80 14.84 2.61
CA VAL A 226 -32.61 14.86 1.73
C VAL A 226 -32.68 13.75 0.69
N ALA A 227 -33.05 12.53 1.09
CA ALA A 227 -33.16 11.40 0.19
C ALA A 227 -34.23 11.64 -0.90
N GLU A 228 -35.41 12.15 -0.54
CA GLU A 228 -36.46 12.52 -1.47
C GLU A 228 -36.06 13.65 -2.42
N ALA A 229 -35.36 14.65 -1.92
CA ALA A 229 -34.81 15.72 -2.75
C ALA A 229 -33.82 15.19 -3.81
N CYS A 230 -32.92 14.29 -3.43
CA CYS A 230 -32.00 13.64 -4.37
C CYS A 230 -32.74 12.80 -5.43
N LEU A 231 -33.75 12.03 -5.02
CA LEU A 231 -34.57 11.26 -5.96
C LEU A 231 -35.33 12.16 -6.92
N ALA A 232 -35.98 13.23 -6.44
CA ALA A 232 -36.72 14.18 -7.26
C ALA A 232 -35.84 14.91 -8.29
N GLN A 233 -34.56 15.16 -7.94
CA GLN A 233 -33.59 15.84 -8.80
C GLN A 233 -32.84 14.85 -9.72
N GLY A 234 -32.95 13.54 -9.49
CA GLY A 234 -32.14 12.54 -10.19
C GLY A 234 -30.63 12.68 -9.91
N ARG A 235 -30.26 13.17 -8.72
CA ARG A 235 -28.90 13.57 -8.36
C ARG A 235 -28.41 12.79 -7.15
N ASP A 236 -27.08 12.49 -7.10
CA ASP A 236 -26.42 11.80 -5.99
C ASP A 236 -26.98 10.37 -5.70
N LEU A 237 -27.72 9.78 -6.64
CA LEU A 237 -28.42 8.50 -6.44
C LEU A 237 -27.44 7.35 -6.16
N TRP A 238 -26.24 7.39 -6.76
CA TRP A 238 -25.20 6.43 -6.49
C TRP A 238 -24.73 6.48 -5.03
N SER A 239 -24.53 7.69 -4.49
CA SER A 239 -24.12 7.88 -3.09
C SER A 239 -25.19 7.36 -2.12
N LEU A 240 -26.47 7.69 -2.39
CA LEU A 240 -27.59 7.15 -1.61
C LEU A 240 -27.67 5.63 -1.67
N ALA A 241 -27.56 5.03 -2.87
CA ALA A 241 -27.57 3.58 -3.03
C ALA A 241 -26.46 2.89 -2.23
N HIS A 242 -25.33 3.57 -2.07
CA HIS A 242 -24.17 3.07 -1.33
C HIS A 242 -24.29 3.25 0.19
N ASN A 243 -24.94 4.32 0.63
CA ASN A 243 -25.01 4.68 2.04
C ASN A 243 -25.88 3.71 2.85
N ARG A 244 -25.30 3.11 3.90
CA ARG A 244 -25.98 2.17 4.80
C ARG A 244 -27.12 2.77 5.61
N HIS A 245 -27.17 4.10 5.73
CA HIS A 245 -28.19 4.83 6.49
C HIS A 245 -29.35 5.32 5.61
N THR A 246 -29.34 5.04 4.31
CA THR A 246 -30.45 5.40 3.42
C THR A 246 -31.72 4.68 3.84
N PRO A 247 -32.88 5.38 3.95
CA PRO A 247 -34.15 4.77 4.32
C PRO A 247 -34.55 3.60 3.40
N ALA A 248 -35.13 2.55 3.97
CA ALA A 248 -35.40 1.29 3.26
C ALA A 248 -36.36 1.44 2.07
N ASP A 249 -37.33 2.33 2.16
CA ASP A 249 -38.27 2.66 1.05
C ASP A 249 -37.56 3.38 -0.09
N VAL A 250 -36.59 4.26 0.23
CA VAL A 250 -35.72 4.91 -0.77
C VAL A 250 -34.84 3.87 -1.45
N VAL A 251 -34.24 2.94 -0.69
CA VAL A 251 -33.45 1.82 -1.23
C VAL A 251 -34.29 0.97 -2.19
N ALA A 252 -35.53 0.68 -1.84
CA ALA A 252 -36.47 -0.06 -2.72
C ALA A 252 -36.73 0.68 -4.05
N ARG A 253 -36.83 1.99 -4.04
CA ARG A 253 -36.99 2.82 -5.26
C ARG A 253 -35.71 2.85 -6.08
N LEU A 254 -34.53 3.01 -5.46
CA LEU A 254 -33.21 2.97 -6.11
C LEU A 254 -32.91 1.61 -6.77
N ALA A 255 -33.52 0.52 -6.29
CA ALA A 255 -33.43 -0.80 -6.90
C ALA A 255 -34.07 -0.85 -8.31
N HIS A 256 -34.94 0.10 -8.64
CA HIS A 256 -35.61 0.24 -9.93
C HIS A 256 -35.09 1.46 -10.74
N ASP A 257 -33.98 2.05 -10.33
CA ASP A 257 -33.42 3.20 -11.02
C ASP A 257 -33.05 2.85 -12.49
N PRO A 258 -33.24 3.78 -13.44
CA PRO A 258 -32.84 3.55 -14.83
C PRO A 258 -31.33 3.31 -15.01
N ASP A 259 -30.49 3.88 -14.16
CA ASP A 259 -29.03 3.66 -14.21
C ASP A 259 -28.66 2.30 -13.58
N PRO A 260 -28.12 1.33 -14.36
CA PRO A 260 -27.72 0.05 -13.82
C PRO A 260 -26.61 0.16 -12.77
N ARG A 261 -25.84 1.23 -12.76
CA ARG A 261 -24.79 1.46 -11.73
C ARG A 261 -25.41 1.71 -10.37
N VAL A 262 -26.51 2.46 -10.31
CA VAL A 262 -27.29 2.66 -9.07
C VAL A 262 -27.89 1.34 -8.58
N ARG A 263 -28.56 0.59 -9.47
CA ARG A 263 -29.12 -0.73 -9.14
C ARG A 263 -28.03 -1.72 -8.67
N ALA A 264 -26.85 -1.69 -9.30
CA ALA A 264 -25.73 -2.52 -8.90
C ALA A 264 -25.22 -2.18 -7.49
N CYS A 265 -25.22 -0.89 -7.11
CA CYS A 265 -24.90 -0.49 -5.73
C CYS A 265 -25.92 -1.02 -4.74
N VAL A 266 -27.20 -0.93 -5.07
CA VAL A 266 -28.27 -1.53 -4.24
C VAL A 266 -28.05 -3.04 -4.12
N ALA A 267 -27.83 -3.76 -5.24
CA ALA A 267 -27.61 -5.21 -5.24
C ALA A 267 -26.44 -5.66 -4.35
N GLY A 268 -25.47 -4.78 -4.10
CA GLY A 268 -24.32 -5.04 -3.19
C GLY A 268 -24.64 -4.88 -1.70
N ARG A 269 -25.73 -4.24 -1.31
CA ARG A 269 -26.03 -3.89 0.10
C ARG A 269 -26.13 -5.12 1.00
N ALA A 270 -25.74 -4.95 2.27
CA ALA A 270 -25.81 -6.00 3.28
C ALA A 270 -27.21 -6.16 3.91
N ASP A 271 -28.08 -5.15 3.76
CA ASP A 271 -29.36 -5.01 4.44
C ASP A 271 -30.59 -5.30 3.55
N LEU A 272 -30.37 -5.90 2.36
CA LEU A 272 -31.47 -6.22 1.44
C LEU A 272 -32.34 -7.37 1.94
N GLY A 273 -33.67 -7.19 1.85
CA GLY A 273 -34.62 -8.26 1.99
C GLY A 273 -34.60 -9.25 0.81
N ARG A 274 -34.90 -10.51 1.08
CA ARG A 274 -34.85 -11.59 0.09
C ARG A 274 -35.67 -11.30 -1.18
N PRO A 275 -36.91 -10.74 -1.13
CA PRO A 275 -37.68 -10.46 -2.32
C PRO A 275 -37.01 -9.52 -3.32
N LEU A 276 -36.43 -8.40 -2.81
CA LEU A 276 -35.75 -7.42 -3.63
C LEU A 276 -34.43 -8.00 -4.20
N LEU A 277 -33.73 -8.80 -3.43
CA LEU A 277 -32.54 -9.48 -3.89
C LEU A 277 -32.82 -10.47 -5.02
N ASP A 278 -33.91 -11.26 -4.91
CA ASP A 278 -34.32 -12.21 -5.93
C ASP A 278 -34.78 -11.51 -7.23
N GLU A 279 -35.30 -10.29 -7.13
CA GLU A 279 -35.63 -9.43 -8.26
C GLU A 279 -34.34 -8.95 -8.97
N LEU A 280 -33.42 -8.34 -8.24
CA LEU A 280 -32.14 -7.88 -8.78
C LEU A 280 -31.27 -9.01 -9.36
N ALA A 281 -31.44 -10.25 -8.87
CA ALA A 281 -30.78 -11.44 -9.45
C ALA A 281 -31.32 -11.81 -10.85
N ARG A 282 -32.39 -11.17 -11.33
CA ARG A 282 -32.98 -11.30 -12.67
C ARG A 282 -32.89 -10.02 -13.49
N ASP A 283 -32.16 -9.01 -12.99
CA ASP A 283 -31.98 -7.71 -13.65
C ASP A 283 -31.46 -7.88 -15.10
N PRO A 284 -31.89 -7.03 -16.06
CA PRO A 284 -31.36 -7.07 -17.43
C PRO A 284 -29.85 -6.80 -17.51
N ASP A 285 -29.29 -6.03 -16.58
CA ASP A 285 -27.85 -5.72 -16.53
C ASP A 285 -27.04 -6.85 -15.86
N ASP A 286 -25.92 -7.23 -16.45
CA ASP A 286 -25.10 -8.34 -15.96
C ASP A 286 -24.38 -8.01 -14.65
N ALA A 287 -23.92 -6.77 -14.46
CA ALA A 287 -23.24 -6.36 -13.23
C ALA A 287 -24.20 -6.37 -12.03
N VAL A 288 -25.47 -5.98 -12.23
CA VAL A 288 -26.51 -6.05 -11.22
C VAL A 288 -26.79 -7.50 -10.84
N ARG A 289 -27.04 -8.38 -11.84
CA ARG A 289 -27.25 -9.82 -11.59
C ARG A 289 -26.10 -10.46 -10.85
N THR A 290 -24.90 -10.16 -11.29
CA THR A 290 -23.68 -10.72 -10.71
C THR A 290 -23.55 -10.37 -9.23
N ARG A 291 -23.82 -9.11 -8.87
CA ARG A 291 -23.78 -8.66 -7.47
C ARG A 291 -24.87 -9.27 -6.62
N ALA A 292 -26.09 -9.31 -7.13
CA ALA A 292 -27.20 -9.93 -6.44
C ALA A 292 -26.93 -11.43 -6.19
N ARG A 293 -26.38 -12.15 -7.18
CA ARG A 293 -26.02 -13.58 -7.07
C ARG A 293 -24.83 -13.84 -6.16
N ALA A 294 -23.92 -12.88 -5.98
CA ALA A 294 -22.84 -12.96 -5.00
C ALA A 294 -23.35 -12.80 -3.54
N HIS A 295 -24.64 -12.56 -3.36
CA HIS A 295 -25.30 -12.29 -2.08
C HIS A 295 -25.82 -13.52 -1.29
N PRO A 296 -25.67 -14.78 -1.73
CA PRO A 296 -26.19 -15.91 -0.94
C PRO A 296 -25.54 -16.08 0.43
N LEU A 297 -24.35 -15.55 0.60
CA LEU A 297 -23.67 -15.58 1.91
C LEU A 297 -24.10 -14.40 2.76
N PRO A 298 -24.50 -14.65 4.03
CA PRO A 298 -24.66 -13.56 5.00
C PRO A 298 -23.39 -12.70 5.04
N ARG A 299 -23.56 -11.39 5.06
CA ARG A 299 -22.43 -10.48 5.14
C ARG A 299 -22.74 -9.30 6.05
N THR A 300 -21.69 -8.80 6.67
CA THR A 300 -21.66 -7.54 7.38
C THR A 300 -21.29 -6.40 6.43
N TRP A 301 -21.46 -5.15 6.85
CA TRP A 301 -20.98 -4.00 6.08
C TRP A 301 -19.48 -4.03 5.77
N PRO A 302 -18.57 -4.42 6.69
CA PRO A 302 -17.16 -4.62 6.35
C PRO A 302 -16.91 -5.68 5.26
N GLN A 303 -17.66 -6.78 5.27
CA GLN A 303 -17.56 -7.82 4.24
C GLN A 303 -18.09 -7.34 2.87
N ARG A 304 -19.08 -6.45 2.87
CA ARG A 304 -19.51 -5.74 1.65
C ARG A 304 -18.35 -4.94 1.03
N HIS A 305 -17.60 -4.18 1.83
CA HIS A 305 -16.45 -3.44 1.32
C HIS A 305 -15.40 -4.35 0.66
N ALA A 306 -15.22 -5.59 1.15
CA ALA A 306 -14.35 -6.55 0.50
C ALA A 306 -14.84 -6.95 -0.90
N LEU A 307 -16.16 -7.05 -1.08
CA LEU A 307 -16.77 -7.27 -2.40
C LEU A 307 -16.62 -6.06 -3.32
N ASP A 308 -16.90 -4.87 -2.81
CA ASP A 308 -16.83 -3.62 -3.58
C ASP A 308 -15.41 -3.35 -4.10
N ARG A 309 -14.36 -3.66 -3.32
CA ARG A 309 -12.97 -3.58 -3.77
C ARG A 309 -12.68 -4.50 -4.96
N VAL A 310 -13.17 -5.71 -4.93
CA VAL A 310 -13.00 -6.68 -6.02
C VAL A 310 -13.76 -6.27 -7.27
N PHE A 311 -14.86 -5.55 -7.11
CA PHE A 311 -15.63 -4.97 -8.22
C PHE A 311 -14.99 -3.70 -8.81
N GLY A 312 -13.97 -3.13 -8.19
CA GLY A 312 -13.39 -1.85 -8.58
C GLY A 312 -14.31 -0.66 -8.27
N LEU A 313 -15.24 -0.82 -7.35
CA LEU A 313 -16.20 0.20 -6.93
C LEU A 313 -15.89 0.78 -5.55
N ALA A 314 -14.95 0.20 -4.82
CA ALA A 314 -14.35 0.90 -3.72
C ALA A 314 -13.70 2.15 -4.29
N THR A 315 -14.30 3.30 -4.04
CA THR A 315 -13.61 4.56 -4.28
C THR A 315 -12.36 4.52 -3.41
N GLU A 316 -11.18 4.57 -4.03
CA GLU A 316 -9.90 4.73 -3.31
C GLU A 316 -9.95 5.97 -2.39
N ASP A 317 -10.94 6.82 -2.63
CA ASP A 317 -11.25 8.08 -1.95
C ASP A 317 -12.19 7.95 -0.74
N ILE A 318 -12.84 6.82 -0.53
CA ILE A 318 -13.47 6.54 0.78
C ILE A 318 -12.31 6.29 1.73
N GLY A 319 -11.85 7.36 2.28
CA GLY A 319 -10.61 7.59 2.97
C GLY A 319 -10.19 6.47 3.94
N PRO A 320 -9.06 6.64 4.63
CA PRO A 320 -8.42 5.63 5.48
C PRO A 320 -9.32 5.11 6.59
N PHE A 321 -10.48 5.72 6.77
CA PHE A 321 -11.52 5.34 7.70
C PHE A 321 -12.30 4.08 7.28
N GLY A 322 -12.26 3.70 6.00
CA GLY A 322 -12.96 2.52 5.48
C GLY A 322 -12.37 1.19 5.94
N GLU A 323 -11.16 1.19 6.45
CA GLU A 323 -10.49 -0.04 6.87
C GLU A 323 -9.83 0.08 8.25
N MET A 324 -10.64 0.13 9.29
CA MET A 324 -10.22 -0.65 10.45
C MET A 324 -10.25 -2.09 9.97
N ARG A 325 -9.07 -2.70 9.80
CA ARG A 325 -8.95 -4.13 9.52
C ARG A 325 -9.67 -4.86 10.63
N VAL A 326 -10.92 -5.21 10.37
CA VAL A 326 -11.53 -6.33 11.08
C VAL A 326 -10.58 -7.47 10.81
N GLU A 327 -10.08 -8.12 11.85
CA GLU A 327 -9.34 -9.37 11.66
C GLU A 327 -10.15 -10.21 10.68
N PRO A 328 -9.53 -10.71 9.61
CA PRO A 328 -10.29 -11.39 8.58
C PRO A 328 -11.06 -12.51 9.27
N ASP A 329 -12.39 -12.48 9.15
CA ASP A 329 -13.24 -13.60 9.51
C ASP A 329 -12.85 -14.77 8.58
N SER A 330 -11.92 -15.57 9.05
CA SER A 330 -11.31 -16.66 8.28
C SER A 330 -12.35 -17.68 7.85
N GLU A 331 -13.43 -17.84 8.61
CA GLU A 331 -14.54 -18.75 8.29
C GLU A 331 -15.35 -18.22 7.09
N TRP A 332 -15.69 -16.93 7.12
CA TRP A 332 -16.42 -16.30 6.00
C TRP A 332 -15.59 -16.31 4.72
N TYR A 333 -14.30 -15.95 4.80
CA TYR A 333 -13.40 -16.01 3.64
C TYR A 333 -13.18 -17.46 3.16
N GLY A 334 -13.16 -18.43 4.06
CA GLY A 334 -13.13 -19.87 3.72
C GLY A 334 -14.35 -20.27 2.92
N THR A 335 -15.54 -19.82 3.33
CA THR A 335 -16.80 -20.04 2.60
C THR A 335 -16.78 -19.36 1.24
N CYS A 336 -16.26 -18.14 1.13
CA CYS A 336 -16.05 -17.46 -0.14
C CYS A 336 -15.11 -18.24 -1.07
N ALA A 337 -14.01 -18.77 -0.54
CA ALA A 337 -13.05 -19.57 -1.31
C ALA A 337 -13.67 -20.86 -1.88
N ALA A 338 -14.63 -21.46 -1.16
CA ALA A 338 -15.33 -22.67 -1.58
C ALA A 338 -16.47 -22.39 -2.59
N SER A 339 -16.84 -21.13 -2.80
CA SER A 339 -17.98 -20.74 -3.61
C SER A 339 -17.81 -21.08 -5.10
N GLY A 340 -18.89 -21.46 -5.76
CA GLY A 340 -18.97 -21.53 -7.23
C GLY A 340 -18.90 -20.15 -7.92
N HIS A 341 -19.17 -19.06 -7.18
CA HIS A 341 -19.19 -17.72 -7.73
C HIS A 341 -17.77 -17.09 -7.78
N PRO A 342 -17.26 -16.71 -8.97
CA PRO A 342 -15.88 -16.23 -9.11
C PRO A 342 -15.58 -14.99 -8.26
N LEU A 343 -16.54 -14.05 -8.11
CA LEU A 343 -16.32 -12.86 -7.29
C LEU A 343 -16.09 -13.16 -5.81
N LEU A 344 -16.79 -14.16 -5.25
CA LEU A 344 -16.56 -14.57 -3.87
C LEU A 344 -15.17 -15.20 -3.74
N ARG A 345 -14.72 -15.99 -4.73
CA ARG A 345 -13.36 -16.53 -4.73
C ARG A 345 -12.30 -15.43 -4.89
N ARG A 346 -12.57 -14.38 -5.69
CA ARG A 346 -11.71 -13.18 -5.77
C ARG A 346 -11.60 -12.48 -4.41
N VAL A 347 -12.73 -12.32 -3.70
CA VAL A 347 -12.74 -11.76 -2.33
C VAL A 347 -11.89 -12.63 -1.40
N ALA A 348 -12.07 -13.94 -1.43
CA ALA A 348 -11.23 -14.85 -0.63
C ALA A 348 -9.74 -14.68 -0.92
N ALA A 349 -9.37 -14.51 -2.19
CA ALA A 349 -7.98 -14.32 -2.62
C ALA A 349 -7.33 -13.05 -2.05
N THR A 350 -8.11 -12.08 -1.57
CA THR A 350 -7.59 -10.89 -0.87
C THR A 350 -7.29 -11.15 0.60
N CYS A 351 -7.76 -12.27 1.17
CA CYS A 351 -7.54 -12.62 2.57
C CYS A 351 -6.18 -13.29 2.77
N PRO A 352 -5.28 -12.68 3.50
CA PRO A 352 -3.94 -13.22 3.69
C PRO A 352 -3.83 -14.25 4.84
N GLY A 353 -4.93 -14.48 5.55
CA GLY A 353 -5.04 -15.48 6.62
C GLY A 353 -5.71 -16.79 6.18
N LEU A 354 -5.89 -17.02 4.87
CA LEU A 354 -6.48 -18.27 4.39
C LEU A 354 -5.62 -19.49 4.75
N PRO A 355 -6.25 -20.62 5.12
CA PRO A 355 -5.57 -21.89 5.29
C PRO A 355 -4.86 -22.33 4.00
N GLU A 356 -3.70 -22.96 4.13
CA GLU A 356 -2.84 -23.37 3.01
C GLU A 356 -3.57 -24.21 1.94
N HIS A 357 -4.48 -25.10 2.35
CA HIS A 357 -5.24 -25.92 1.40
C HIS A 357 -6.15 -25.09 0.48
N LEU A 358 -6.71 -23.97 1.00
CA LEU A 358 -7.51 -23.04 0.19
C LEU A 358 -6.61 -22.18 -0.71
N VAL A 359 -5.42 -21.79 -0.22
CA VAL A 359 -4.42 -21.10 -1.06
C VAL A 359 -4.03 -21.96 -2.26
N ARG A 360 -3.72 -23.24 -2.05
CA ARG A 360 -3.40 -24.17 -3.14
C ARG A 360 -4.56 -24.29 -4.14
N ARG A 361 -5.79 -24.42 -3.65
CA ARG A 361 -6.98 -24.47 -4.50
C ARG A 361 -7.15 -23.20 -5.34
N LEU A 362 -7.06 -22.01 -4.73
CA LEU A 362 -7.21 -20.74 -5.44
C LEU A 362 -6.03 -20.42 -6.36
N ALA A 363 -4.86 -21.01 -6.13
CA ALA A 363 -3.72 -20.90 -7.03
C ALA A 363 -3.91 -21.62 -8.38
N ASP A 364 -4.85 -22.58 -8.42
CA ASP A 364 -5.27 -23.31 -9.63
C ASP A 364 -6.66 -22.87 -10.12
N ASP A 365 -7.17 -21.74 -9.63
CA ASP A 365 -8.49 -21.23 -10.01
C ASP A 365 -8.55 -20.92 -11.51
N PRO A 366 -9.64 -21.29 -12.22
CA PRO A 366 -9.79 -20.94 -13.64
C PRO A 366 -9.87 -19.42 -13.87
N ASP A 367 -10.33 -18.67 -12.88
CA ASP A 367 -10.38 -17.21 -12.95
C ASP A 367 -9.01 -16.60 -12.70
N GLU A 368 -8.44 -15.97 -13.72
CA GLU A 368 -7.13 -15.29 -13.67
C GLU A 368 -7.07 -14.23 -12.57
N GLN A 369 -8.15 -13.47 -12.35
CA GLN A 369 -8.19 -12.44 -11.32
C GLN A 369 -8.11 -13.03 -9.91
N VAL A 370 -8.65 -14.23 -9.68
CA VAL A 370 -8.46 -14.95 -8.41
C VAL A 370 -6.98 -15.24 -8.17
N ARG A 371 -6.28 -15.77 -9.20
CA ARG A 371 -4.86 -16.08 -9.09
C ARG A 371 -4.00 -14.82 -8.87
N HIS A 372 -4.30 -13.74 -9.59
CA HIS A 372 -3.58 -12.47 -9.45
C HIS A 372 -3.78 -11.82 -8.06
N LEU A 373 -5.03 -11.78 -7.57
CA LEU A 373 -5.31 -11.27 -6.24
C LEU A 373 -4.61 -12.11 -5.15
N LEU A 374 -4.63 -13.44 -5.30
CA LEU A 374 -3.91 -14.33 -4.39
C LEU A 374 -2.40 -14.06 -4.41
N ALA A 375 -1.81 -13.90 -5.60
CA ALA A 375 -0.40 -13.59 -5.79
C ALA A 375 0.02 -12.29 -5.07
N CYS A 376 -0.81 -11.26 -5.15
CA CYS A 376 -0.53 -9.98 -4.50
C CYS A 376 -0.74 -10.01 -2.97
N ASN A 377 -1.77 -10.73 -2.48
CA ASN A 377 -2.24 -10.57 -1.10
C ASN A 377 -1.79 -11.67 -0.14
N HIS A 378 -1.54 -12.90 -0.61
CA HIS A 378 -1.31 -14.02 0.29
C HIS A 378 0.18 -14.37 0.44
N PRO A 379 0.73 -14.49 1.68
CA PRO A 379 2.16 -14.77 1.90
C PRO A 379 2.59 -16.17 1.41
N LEU A 380 1.67 -17.14 1.36
CA LEU A 380 1.94 -18.49 0.87
C LEU A 380 1.55 -18.69 -0.61
N ALA A 381 1.29 -17.61 -1.36
CA ALA A 381 1.00 -17.73 -2.79
C ALA A 381 2.17 -18.40 -3.54
N PRO A 382 1.92 -19.44 -4.35
CA PRO A 382 2.96 -20.12 -5.07
C PRO A 382 3.76 -19.20 -6.01
N PRO A 383 5.09 -19.37 -6.13
CA PRO A 383 5.94 -18.53 -6.97
C PRO A 383 5.46 -18.38 -8.42
N ARG A 384 4.91 -19.45 -9.01
CA ARG A 384 4.40 -19.44 -10.40
C ARG A 384 3.33 -18.37 -10.62
N ILE A 385 2.32 -18.27 -9.73
CA ILE A 385 1.26 -17.28 -9.92
C ILE A 385 1.73 -15.85 -9.61
N VAL A 386 2.80 -15.69 -8.83
CA VAL A 386 3.44 -14.37 -8.62
C VAL A 386 4.17 -13.92 -9.89
N LEU A 387 4.82 -14.85 -10.59
CA LEU A 387 5.43 -14.59 -11.90
C LEU A 387 4.36 -14.27 -12.96
N ASP A 388 3.28 -15.05 -13.00
CA ASP A 388 2.16 -14.80 -13.92
C ASP A 388 1.57 -13.40 -13.69
N ALA A 389 1.36 -13.01 -12.42
CA ALA A 389 0.89 -11.67 -12.07
C ALA A 389 1.90 -10.58 -12.47
N PHE A 390 3.22 -10.82 -12.30
CA PHE A 390 4.26 -9.87 -12.73
C PHE A 390 4.24 -9.64 -14.23
N VAL A 391 4.04 -10.69 -15.02
CA VAL A 391 3.93 -10.58 -16.48
C VAL A 391 2.66 -9.85 -16.88
N ALA A 392 1.51 -10.19 -16.25
CA ALA A 392 0.19 -9.74 -16.68
C ALA A 392 -0.18 -8.31 -16.17
N ILE A 393 0.39 -7.85 -15.05
CA ILE A 393 -0.04 -6.61 -14.37
C ILE A 393 1.12 -5.60 -14.28
N PRO A 394 1.40 -4.79 -15.32
CA PRO A 394 2.51 -3.83 -15.30
C PRO A 394 2.46 -2.85 -14.11
N ARG A 395 1.27 -2.33 -13.76
CA ARG A 395 1.09 -1.41 -12.63
C ARG A 395 1.41 -2.04 -11.27
N GLY A 396 1.30 -3.36 -11.14
CA GLY A 396 1.60 -4.10 -9.90
C GLY A 396 3.09 -4.42 -9.71
N ARG A 397 3.92 -4.31 -10.74
CA ARG A 397 5.33 -4.73 -10.73
C ARG A 397 6.20 -4.12 -9.64
N PRO A 398 6.11 -2.79 -9.35
CA PRO A 398 6.90 -2.20 -8.27
C PRO A 398 6.67 -2.90 -6.92
N TYR A 399 5.43 -3.30 -6.65
CA TYR A 399 5.09 -4.07 -5.47
C TYR A 399 5.56 -5.53 -5.58
N LEU A 400 5.30 -6.20 -6.70
CA LEU A 400 5.67 -7.62 -6.92
C LEU A 400 7.19 -7.83 -6.82
N LEU A 401 8.00 -6.87 -7.29
CA LEU A 401 9.46 -6.88 -7.15
C LEU A 401 9.95 -6.92 -5.70
N THR A 402 9.14 -6.44 -4.75
CA THR A 402 9.47 -6.48 -3.32
C THR A 402 9.18 -7.82 -2.66
N LEU A 403 8.51 -8.74 -3.37
CA LEU A 403 8.13 -10.04 -2.82
C LEU A 403 9.27 -11.05 -2.98
N SER A 404 9.70 -11.66 -1.87
CA SER A 404 10.72 -12.72 -1.88
C SER A 404 10.29 -13.98 -2.67
N ARG A 405 8.98 -14.17 -2.82
CA ARG A 405 8.41 -15.30 -3.58
C ARG A 405 8.29 -15.05 -5.08
N LEU A 406 8.60 -13.85 -5.59
CA LEU A 406 8.73 -13.65 -7.03
C LEU A 406 9.96 -14.43 -7.52
N PRO A 407 9.81 -15.39 -8.47
CA PRO A 407 10.92 -16.16 -8.99
C PRO A 407 12.01 -15.27 -9.58
N ARG A 408 13.27 -15.58 -9.24
CA ARG A 408 14.46 -14.96 -9.79
C ARG A 408 15.31 -15.96 -10.58
N THR A 409 14.81 -17.19 -10.73
CA THR A 409 15.48 -18.32 -11.37
C THR A 409 14.52 -19.06 -12.29
N GLY A 410 15.05 -19.77 -13.29
CA GLY A 410 14.25 -20.53 -14.27
C GLY A 410 13.52 -19.66 -15.30
N LEU A 411 14.00 -18.43 -15.55
CA LEU A 411 13.31 -17.40 -16.34
C LEU A 411 13.76 -17.32 -17.79
N ARG A 412 14.58 -18.28 -18.27
CA ARG A 412 15.13 -18.32 -19.64
C ARG A 412 14.06 -18.07 -20.72
N HIS A 413 12.87 -18.64 -20.55
CA HIS A 413 11.77 -18.51 -21.50
C HIS A 413 11.25 -17.08 -21.67
N LEU A 414 11.62 -16.16 -20.77
CA LEU A 414 11.21 -14.75 -20.78
C LEU A 414 12.27 -13.81 -21.36
N LEU A 415 13.46 -14.31 -21.75
CA LEU A 415 14.54 -13.45 -22.31
C LEU A 415 14.14 -12.73 -23.59
N GLY A 416 13.25 -13.31 -24.41
CA GLY A 416 12.72 -12.72 -25.64
C GLY A 416 11.36 -12.02 -25.49
N HIS A 417 10.90 -11.78 -24.26
CA HIS A 417 9.56 -11.20 -24.03
C HIS A 417 9.46 -9.76 -24.60
N GLY A 418 8.30 -9.40 -25.16
CA GLY A 418 8.08 -8.08 -25.75
C GLY A 418 8.21 -6.91 -24.75
N ASP A 419 7.85 -7.15 -23.48
CA ASP A 419 7.94 -6.14 -22.41
C ASP A 419 9.35 -6.10 -21.81
N PRO A 420 10.01 -4.93 -21.76
CA PRO A 420 11.38 -4.82 -21.28
C PRO A 420 11.54 -5.11 -19.78
N GLU A 421 10.56 -4.81 -18.94
CA GLU A 421 10.66 -5.14 -17.49
C GLU A 421 10.65 -6.65 -17.25
N VAL A 422 9.90 -7.41 -18.06
CA VAL A 422 9.88 -8.88 -18.00
C VAL A 422 11.21 -9.45 -18.52
N ARG A 423 11.74 -8.91 -19.64
CA ARG A 423 13.08 -9.28 -20.12
C ARG A 423 14.17 -8.95 -19.08
N GLY A 424 14.06 -7.79 -18.45
CA GLY A 424 15.00 -7.35 -17.40
C GLY A 424 15.01 -8.29 -16.20
N LEU A 425 13.83 -8.76 -15.74
CA LEU A 425 13.74 -9.76 -14.70
C LEU A 425 14.48 -11.06 -15.10
N ALA A 426 14.27 -11.53 -16.34
CA ALA A 426 14.90 -12.73 -16.86
C ALA A 426 16.42 -12.55 -17.09
N ALA A 427 16.85 -11.36 -17.53
CA ALA A 427 18.26 -11.05 -17.69
C ALA A 427 19.07 -11.13 -16.38
N GLY A 428 18.42 -10.90 -15.24
CA GLY A 428 19.00 -11.04 -13.90
C GLY A 428 19.06 -12.47 -13.36
N ASP A 429 18.53 -13.48 -14.08
CA ASP A 429 18.48 -14.87 -13.62
C ASP A 429 19.90 -15.49 -13.53
N PRO A 430 20.35 -15.90 -12.32
CA PRO A 430 21.67 -16.51 -12.13
C PRO A 430 21.74 -17.98 -12.61
N THR A 431 20.61 -18.57 -13.02
CA THR A 431 20.53 -19.99 -13.42
C THR A 431 20.39 -20.20 -14.93
N LEU A 432 20.63 -19.14 -15.73
CA LEU A 432 20.68 -19.27 -17.18
C LEU A 432 21.81 -20.23 -17.61
N ASP A 433 21.67 -20.85 -18.77
CA ASP A 433 22.69 -21.77 -19.34
C ASP A 433 24.00 -21.05 -19.70
N GLY A 434 24.00 -19.72 -19.74
CA GLY A 434 25.14 -18.86 -20.01
C GLY A 434 24.82 -17.39 -19.77
N PRO A 435 25.85 -16.52 -19.79
CA PRO A 435 25.66 -15.10 -19.57
C PRO A 435 24.79 -14.46 -20.65
N PRO A 436 23.86 -13.54 -20.29
CA PRO A 436 22.93 -12.92 -21.25
C PRO A 436 23.60 -11.78 -22.06
N VAL A 437 24.68 -12.09 -22.78
CA VAL A 437 25.52 -11.10 -23.47
C VAL A 437 24.78 -10.33 -24.57
N ASP A 438 23.82 -10.93 -25.24
CA ASP A 438 23.02 -10.29 -26.28
C ASP A 438 22.18 -9.13 -25.70
N LEU A 439 21.73 -9.25 -24.44
CA LEU A 439 20.95 -8.24 -23.75
C LEU A 439 21.78 -7.05 -23.24
N LEU A 440 23.11 -7.11 -23.30
CA LEU A 440 23.98 -5.97 -23.01
C LEU A 440 23.82 -4.83 -24.03
N THR A 441 23.21 -5.12 -25.18
CA THR A 441 22.90 -4.15 -26.24
C THR A 441 21.40 -3.93 -26.45
N ASP A 442 20.55 -4.42 -25.54
CA ASP A 442 19.09 -4.20 -25.60
C ASP A 442 18.78 -2.69 -25.69
N THR A 443 17.72 -2.36 -26.39
CA THR A 443 17.25 -0.98 -26.51
C THR A 443 16.86 -0.35 -25.18
N ASP A 444 16.34 -1.15 -24.25
CA ASP A 444 15.95 -0.70 -22.92
C ASP A 444 17.15 -0.66 -21.94
N ALA A 445 17.29 0.45 -21.21
CA ALA A 445 18.39 0.66 -20.27
C ALA A 445 18.30 -0.26 -19.03
N GLY A 446 17.09 -0.59 -18.56
CA GLY A 446 16.85 -1.50 -17.44
C GLY A 446 17.27 -2.92 -17.78
N VAL A 447 17.00 -3.38 -19.00
CA VAL A 447 17.44 -4.69 -19.51
C VAL A 447 18.97 -4.75 -19.58
N ARG A 448 19.62 -3.73 -20.17
CA ARG A 448 21.09 -3.67 -20.21
C ARG A 448 21.70 -3.71 -18.82
N ARG A 449 21.12 -2.95 -17.88
CA ARG A 449 21.56 -2.91 -16.48
C ARG A 449 21.43 -4.30 -15.83
N ALA A 450 20.28 -4.96 -15.99
CA ALA A 450 20.05 -6.30 -15.43
C ALA A 450 21.00 -7.34 -16.02
N ALA A 451 21.23 -7.32 -17.34
CA ALA A 451 22.17 -8.18 -18.01
C ALA A 451 23.61 -7.96 -17.52
N ALA A 452 24.04 -6.70 -17.35
CA ALA A 452 25.37 -6.36 -16.83
C ALA A 452 25.56 -6.73 -15.35
N ALA A 453 24.45 -6.80 -14.56
CA ALA A 453 24.48 -7.25 -13.18
C ALA A 453 24.45 -8.79 -13.02
N ASN A 454 24.29 -9.54 -14.11
CA ASN A 454 24.15 -11.00 -14.04
C ASN A 454 25.46 -11.67 -13.58
N PRO A 455 25.43 -12.53 -12.53
CA PRO A 455 26.62 -13.14 -11.96
C PRO A 455 27.35 -14.13 -12.88
N LEU A 456 26.72 -14.56 -13.98
CA LEU A 456 27.33 -15.45 -14.97
C LEU A 456 28.33 -14.76 -15.89
N LEU A 457 28.41 -13.41 -15.86
CA LEU A 457 29.36 -12.67 -16.69
C LEU A 457 30.81 -12.94 -16.28
N PRO A 458 31.72 -13.16 -17.25
CA PRO A 458 33.14 -13.28 -16.99
C PRO A 458 33.74 -11.99 -16.41
N ALA A 459 34.76 -12.13 -15.56
CA ALA A 459 35.39 -10.99 -14.86
C ALA A 459 36.01 -9.96 -15.81
N ASP A 460 36.62 -10.38 -16.90
CA ASP A 460 37.18 -9.51 -17.94
C ASP A 460 36.13 -8.72 -18.67
N LEU A 461 34.99 -9.32 -18.96
CA LEU A 461 33.85 -8.64 -19.54
C LEU A 461 33.26 -7.60 -18.55
N ILE A 462 33.07 -7.96 -17.27
CA ILE A 462 32.62 -7.03 -16.23
C ILE A 462 33.55 -5.81 -16.17
N ALA A 463 34.88 -6.01 -16.19
CA ALA A 463 35.86 -4.94 -16.19
C ALA A 463 35.68 -3.98 -17.37
N THR A 464 35.40 -4.53 -18.56
CA THR A 464 35.12 -3.74 -19.76
C THR A 464 33.80 -2.96 -19.66
N LEU A 465 32.76 -3.57 -19.09
CA LEU A 465 31.43 -2.97 -18.94
C LEU A 465 31.41 -1.82 -17.93
N LEU A 466 32.29 -1.84 -16.92
CA LEU A 466 32.43 -0.78 -15.94
C LEU A 466 32.85 0.57 -16.56
N ASP A 467 33.55 0.55 -17.68
CA ASP A 467 34.02 1.76 -18.36
C ASP A 467 33.07 2.23 -19.48
N ARG A 468 31.90 1.60 -19.63
CA ARG A 468 30.86 1.95 -20.62
C ARG A 468 29.63 2.57 -19.95
N PRO A 469 29.27 3.83 -20.26
CA PRO A 469 28.11 4.50 -19.59
C PRO A 469 26.81 3.72 -19.63
N ALA A 470 26.54 2.98 -20.71
CA ALA A 470 25.29 2.22 -20.88
C ALA A 470 25.18 0.99 -19.97
N THR A 471 26.28 0.46 -19.42
CA THR A 471 26.34 -0.78 -18.64
C THR A 471 27.06 -0.64 -17.32
N ALA A 472 27.73 0.49 -17.06
CA ALA A 472 28.56 0.72 -15.87
C ALA A 472 27.78 0.51 -14.55
N GLU A 473 26.52 0.96 -14.47
CA GLU A 473 25.67 0.78 -13.28
C GLU A 473 25.41 -0.69 -13.02
N GLY A 474 25.02 -1.46 -14.03
CA GLY A 474 24.80 -2.90 -13.91
C GLY A 474 26.08 -3.66 -13.60
N ALA A 475 27.19 -3.34 -14.25
CA ALA A 475 28.49 -3.97 -13.99
C ALA A 475 29.01 -3.70 -12.57
N ALA A 476 28.76 -2.52 -12.01
CA ALA A 476 29.10 -2.21 -10.63
C ALA A 476 28.14 -2.91 -9.62
N ALA A 477 26.89 -3.19 -10.03
CA ALA A 477 25.91 -3.96 -9.26
C ALA A 477 26.16 -5.49 -9.33
N ASN A 478 27.02 -5.96 -10.25
CA ASN A 478 27.37 -7.36 -10.37
C ASN A 478 28.07 -7.87 -9.11
N PRO A 479 27.71 -9.05 -8.55
CA PRO A 479 28.33 -9.57 -7.34
C PRO A 479 29.77 -10.11 -7.54
N GLY A 480 30.24 -10.23 -8.78
CA GLY A 480 31.56 -10.77 -9.12
C GLY A 480 32.79 -9.92 -8.73
N PRO A 481 32.73 -8.55 -8.79
CA PRO A 481 33.83 -7.71 -8.35
C PRO A 481 34.16 -7.89 -6.87
N SER A 482 35.46 -8.01 -6.57
CA SER A 482 35.95 -8.09 -5.17
C SER A 482 35.67 -6.79 -4.38
N ALA A 483 35.67 -6.89 -3.05
CA ALA A 483 35.53 -5.72 -2.18
C ALA A 483 36.56 -4.63 -2.51
N GLU A 484 37.83 -4.99 -2.78
CA GLU A 484 38.86 -4.03 -3.16
C GLU A 484 38.52 -3.33 -4.49
N ARG A 485 38.00 -4.09 -5.47
CA ARG A 485 37.59 -3.48 -6.74
C ARG A 485 36.42 -2.51 -6.56
N LEU A 486 35.48 -2.80 -5.66
CA LEU A 486 34.42 -1.86 -5.30
C LEU A 486 34.99 -0.61 -4.61
N HIS A 487 35.98 -0.76 -3.72
CA HIS A 487 36.67 0.38 -3.13
C HIS A 487 37.40 1.23 -4.17
N GLU A 488 38.08 0.63 -5.16
CA GLU A 488 38.71 1.33 -6.28
C GLU A 488 37.70 2.14 -7.11
N LEU A 489 36.51 1.59 -7.38
CA LEU A 489 35.41 2.32 -8.09
C LEU A 489 34.99 3.55 -7.29
N LEU A 490 34.87 3.42 -5.96
CA LEU A 490 34.51 4.54 -5.09
C LEU A 490 35.64 5.57 -5.01
N ASP A 491 36.93 5.15 -5.06
CA ASP A 491 38.08 6.06 -5.13
C ASP A 491 38.08 6.85 -6.44
N ARG A 492 37.82 6.16 -7.59
CA ARG A 492 37.64 6.79 -8.90
C ARG A 492 36.47 7.75 -8.95
N ALA A 493 35.42 7.47 -8.16
CA ALA A 493 34.26 8.34 -7.99
C ALA A 493 34.54 9.52 -7.03
N GLY A 494 35.75 9.61 -6.44
CA GLY A 494 36.18 10.69 -5.55
C GLY A 494 35.69 10.56 -4.11
N LEU A 495 35.29 9.38 -3.66
CA LEU A 495 34.90 9.16 -2.27
C LEU A 495 36.13 8.84 -1.38
N PRO A 496 36.25 9.44 -0.18
CA PRO A 496 37.32 9.14 0.74
C PRO A 496 37.28 7.68 1.23
N ARG A 497 38.43 7.05 1.44
CA ARG A 497 38.51 5.82 2.21
C ARG A 497 38.34 6.20 3.68
N GLY A 498 37.15 5.88 4.26
CA GLY A 498 36.85 6.18 5.66
C GLY A 498 37.90 5.59 6.60
N GLY A 499 38.43 6.41 7.52
CA GLY A 499 39.35 5.99 8.59
C GLY A 499 40.65 6.81 8.68
N GLN A 500 40.56 8.12 8.77
CA GLN A 500 41.51 8.95 9.53
C GLN A 500 40.77 9.99 10.32
#